data_c9d7e5c473f1ab82a3053f425911c9cc
#
_entry.id   c9d7e5c473f1ab82a3053f425911c9cc
#
_cell.length_a   1.000
_cell.length_b   1.000
_cell.length_c   1.000
_cell.angle_alpha   90.00
_cell.angle_beta   90.00
_cell.angle_gamma   90.00
#
_symmetry.space_group_name_H-M   'P 1'
#
loop_
_entity.id
_entity.type
_entity.pdbx_description
1 polymer ?
#
loop_
_entity_poly.entity_id
_entity_poly.type
_entity_poly.pdbx_seq_one_letter_code
_entity_poly.pdbx_strand_id
1 'polypeptide(L)'
;MENLRRNIAIVCGGDSSEHDVSLRSAQGLYSFFDKEKYNVYIVDVKGTDWHVNFSDGATAAIDKNDFSFKHNGKTVFFDYAYITIHGQPGENGVMQGYFDLIHLPYSPSGV
;
A
#
# COMPACT_ATOMS: atom_id res chain seq x y z
N MET A 1 -5.47 -13.47 24.53
CA MET A 1 -6.34 -12.80 23.56
C MET A 1 -5.51 -12.17 22.47
N GLU A 2 -5.82 -12.49 21.27
CA GLU A 2 -5.09 -11.93 20.18
C GLU A 2 -5.43 -10.50 19.93
N ASN A 3 -4.41 -9.74 19.62
CA ASN A 3 -4.61 -8.39 19.23
C ASN A 3 -4.79 -8.34 17.72
N LEU A 4 -6.03 -8.17 17.29
CA LEU A 4 -6.35 -8.18 15.86
C LEU A 4 -6.15 -6.79 15.28
N ARG A 5 -4.90 -6.47 15.00
CA ARG A 5 -4.60 -5.21 14.35
C ARG A 5 -5.06 -5.24 12.91
N ARG A 6 -5.54 -4.10 12.45
CA ARG A 6 -5.91 -3.98 11.04
C ARG A 6 -4.67 -3.75 10.21
N ASN A 7 -4.69 -4.33 9.01
CA ASN A 7 -3.57 -4.20 8.08
C ASN A 7 -3.85 -3.04 7.13
N ILE A 8 -2.97 -2.07 7.15
CA ILE A 8 -3.11 -0.84 6.36
C ILE A 8 -2.04 -0.83 5.29
N ALA A 9 -2.45 -0.61 4.05
CA ALA A 9 -1.53 -0.44 2.94
C ALA A 9 -1.40 1.05 2.63
N ILE A 10 -0.18 1.55 2.60
CA ILE A 10 0.09 2.88 2.09
C ILE A 10 0.64 2.68 0.69
N VAL A 11 -0.19 2.97 -0.32
CA VAL A 11 0.12 2.69 -1.71
C VAL A 11 0.83 3.89 -2.30
N CYS A 12 2.04 3.67 -2.77
CA CYS A 12 2.88 4.73 -3.28
C CYS A 12 3.56 4.29 -4.58
N GLY A 13 4.37 5.18 -5.16
CA GLY A 13 5.11 4.88 -6.36
C GLY A 13 4.49 5.52 -7.58
N GLY A 14 4.09 4.71 -8.55
CA GLY A 14 3.56 5.19 -9.81
C GLY A 14 4.59 5.07 -10.92
N ASP A 15 4.16 5.40 -12.14
CA ASP A 15 4.99 5.21 -13.33
C ASP A 15 5.75 6.46 -13.71
N SER A 16 5.49 7.57 -13.05
CA SER A 16 6.00 8.87 -13.50
C SER A 16 7.25 9.25 -12.71
N SER A 17 7.78 10.42 -13.04
CA SER A 17 8.89 11.00 -12.29
C SER A 17 8.50 11.38 -10.86
N GLU A 18 7.23 11.25 -10.53
CA GLU A 18 6.75 11.55 -9.18
C GLU A 18 6.95 10.38 -8.22
N HIS A 19 7.58 9.31 -8.67
CA HIS A 19 7.75 8.10 -7.84
C HIS A 19 8.44 8.41 -6.51
N ASP A 20 9.53 9.17 -6.56
CA ASP A 20 10.27 9.48 -5.33
C ASP A 20 9.46 10.36 -4.39
N VAL A 21 8.69 11.28 -4.93
CA VAL A 21 7.83 12.15 -4.12
C VAL A 21 6.78 11.31 -3.42
N SER A 22 6.20 10.35 -4.15
CA SER A 22 5.19 9.47 -3.59
C SER A 22 5.76 8.62 -2.47
N LEU A 23 7.00 8.13 -2.62
CA LEU A 23 7.65 7.35 -1.57
C LEU A 23 7.85 8.18 -0.31
N ARG A 24 8.26 9.43 -0.45
CA ARG A 24 8.44 10.31 0.71
C ARG A 24 7.12 10.57 1.41
N SER A 25 6.06 10.79 0.63
CA SER A 25 4.74 10.99 1.21
C SER A 25 4.29 9.77 1.98
N ALA A 26 4.56 8.59 1.44
CA ALA A 26 4.20 7.34 2.12
C ALA A 26 4.96 7.19 3.42
N GLN A 27 6.23 7.54 3.45
CA GLN A 27 7.03 7.42 4.67
C GLN A 27 6.53 8.39 5.73
N GLY A 28 6.15 9.60 5.34
CA GLY A 28 5.56 10.55 6.27
C GLY A 28 4.26 10.04 6.85
N LEU A 29 3.41 9.51 6.00
CA LEU A 29 2.14 8.96 6.45
C LEU A 29 2.35 7.75 7.34
N TYR A 30 3.32 6.91 7.01
CA TYR A 30 3.66 5.74 7.81
C TYR A 30 3.97 6.14 9.26
N SER A 31 4.68 7.24 9.45
CA SER A 31 5.07 7.64 10.79
C SER A 31 3.90 8.18 11.61
N PHE A 32 2.80 8.56 10.95
CA PHE A 32 1.62 9.03 11.68
C PHE A 32 0.80 7.90 12.28
N PHE A 33 0.89 6.70 11.71
CA PHE A 33 0.06 5.61 12.20
C PHE A 33 0.59 5.06 13.52
N ASP A 34 -0.35 4.69 14.39
CA ASP A 34 -0.04 4.05 15.65
C ASP A 34 0.23 2.57 15.37
N LYS A 35 1.50 2.17 15.39
CA LYS A 35 1.88 0.79 15.08
C LYS A 35 1.45 -0.19 16.14
N GLU A 36 0.97 0.29 17.26
CA GLU A 36 0.40 -0.59 18.25
C GLU A 36 -1.04 -0.99 17.94
N LYS A 37 -1.70 -0.16 17.11
CA LYS A 37 -3.09 -0.42 16.70
C LYS A 37 -3.18 -0.97 15.30
N TYR A 38 -2.20 -0.68 14.45
CA TYR A 38 -2.25 -1.05 13.04
C TYR A 38 -0.96 -1.69 12.61
N ASN A 39 -1.08 -2.68 11.73
CA ASN A 39 0.07 -3.16 10.97
C ASN A 39 0.10 -2.35 9.68
N VAL A 40 1.12 -1.53 9.52
CA VAL A 40 1.19 -0.59 8.40
C VAL A 40 2.29 -1.04 7.45
N TYR A 41 1.96 -1.12 6.18
CA TYR A 41 2.88 -1.56 5.13
C TYR A 41 2.94 -0.52 4.03
N ILE A 42 4.14 -0.28 3.53
CA ILE A 42 4.32 0.58 2.37
C ILE A 42 4.35 -0.31 1.14
N VAL A 43 3.41 -0.08 0.23
CA VAL A 43 3.28 -0.86 -1.00
C VAL A 43 3.71 0.02 -2.16
N ASP A 44 4.79 -0.36 -2.83
CA ASP A 44 5.35 0.37 -3.94
C ASP A 44 4.78 -0.19 -5.23
N VAL A 45 4.10 0.65 -5.99
CA VAL A 45 3.47 0.28 -7.25
C VAL A 45 4.19 0.99 -8.38
N LYS A 46 4.83 0.22 -9.26
CA LYS A 46 5.53 0.78 -10.40
C LYS A 46 5.20 -0.08 -11.61
N GLY A 47 4.33 0.43 -12.48
CA GLY A 47 3.84 -0.37 -13.59
C GLY A 47 3.14 -1.62 -13.09
N THR A 48 3.64 -2.76 -13.45
CA THR A 48 3.10 -4.03 -12.99
C THR A 48 3.92 -4.63 -11.85
N ASP A 49 4.96 -3.94 -11.42
CA ASP A 49 5.83 -4.41 -10.34
C ASP A 49 5.33 -3.81 -9.02
N TRP A 50 4.55 -4.58 -8.30
CA TRP A 50 3.97 -4.15 -7.04
C TRP A 50 4.58 -4.97 -5.92
N HIS A 51 5.11 -4.31 -4.91
CA HIS A 51 5.72 -5.03 -3.79
C HIS A 51 5.63 -4.22 -2.51
N VAL A 52 5.69 -4.94 -1.39
CA VAL A 52 5.75 -4.34 -0.06
C VAL A 52 7.21 -4.07 0.27
N ASN A 53 7.49 -2.87 0.79
CA ASN A 53 8.82 -2.53 1.28
C ASN A 53 8.82 -2.61 2.81
N PHE A 54 9.62 -3.50 3.35
CA PHE A 54 9.75 -3.63 4.80
C PHE A 54 10.85 -2.71 5.32
N SER A 55 10.77 -2.37 6.60
CA SER A 55 11.71 -1.44 7.20
C SER A 55 13.14 -1.98 7.23
N ASP A 56 13.31 -3.29 7.15
CA ASP A 56 14.65 -3.90 7.13
C ASP A 56 15.24 -4.00 5.73
N GLY A 57 14.56 -3.45 4.74
CA GLY A 57 15.03 -3.49 3.37
C GLY A 57 14.53 -4.68 2.56
N ALA A 58 13.85 -5.61 3.18
CA ALA A 58 13.28 -6.74 2.47
C ALA A 58 12.04 -6.30 1.69
N THR A 59 11.65 -7.10 0.70
CA THR A 59 10.46 -6.84 -0.09
C THR A 59 9.68 -8.12 -0.27
N ALA A 60 8.39 -7.97 -0.58
CA ALA A 60 7.52 -9.10 -0.88
C ALA A 60 6.59 -8.70 -2.02
N ALA A 61 6.49 -9.55 -3.02
CA ALA A 61 5.66 -9.27 -4.19
C ALA A 61 4.18 -9.30 -3.81
N ILE A 62 3.42 -8.40 -4.42
CA ILE A 62 1.98 -8.36 -4.24
C ILE A 62 1.31 -9.30 -5.24
N ASP A 63 0.39 -10.12 -4.76
CA ASP A 63 -0.48 -10.91 -5.61
C ASP A 63 -1.64 -10.01 -6.03
N LYS A 64 -1.67 -9.64 -7.32
CA LYS A 64 -2.66 -8.69 -7.81
C LYS A 64 -4.05 -9.30 -7.95
N ASN A 65 -4.19 -10.59 -7.78
CA ASN A 65 -5.51 -11.21 -7.80
C ASN A 65 -6.36 -10.78 -6.62
N ASP A 66 -5.74 -10.57 -5.46
CA ASP A 66 -6.47 -10.21 -4.24
C ASP A 66 -5.76 -9.15 -3.41
N PHE A 67 -4.72 -8.55 -3.95
CA PHE A 67 -3.91 -7.52 -3.28
C PHE A 67 -3.42 -8.03 -1.92
N SER A 68 -2.68 -9.13 -1.96
CA SER A 68 -2.12 -9.75 -0.77
C SER A 68 -0.65 -10.03 -0.98
N PHE A 69 0.03 -10.40 0.08
CA PHE A 69 1.43 -10.82 -0.03
C PHE A 69 1.71 -11.92 0.96
N LYS A 70 2.80 -12.64 0.74
CA LYS A 70 3.20 -13.70 1.65
C LYS A 70 4.37 -13.26 2.48
N HIS A 71 4.27 -13.55 3.77
CA HIS A 71 5.31 -13.20 4.72
C HIS A 71 5.41 -14.32 5.73
N ASN A 72 6.59 -14.91 5.84
CA ASN A 72 6.84 -16.03 6.77
C ASN A 72 5.84 -17.16 6.57
N GLY A 73 5.54 -17.47 5.31
CA GLY A 73 4.66 -18.56 4.98
C GLY A 73 3.17 -18.29 5.15
N LYS A 74 2.82 -17.07 5.52
CA LYS A 74 1.42 -16.70 5.70
C LYS A 74 1.01 -15.68 4.67
N THR A 75 -0.24 -15.76 4.22
CA THR A 75 -0.81 -14.77 3.32
C THR A 75 -1.39 -13.64 4.14
N VAL A 76 -1.00 -12.42 3.80
CA VAL A 76 -1.45 -11.22 4.51
C VAL A 76 -2.35 -10.43 3.59
N PHE A 77 -3.54 -10.09 4.07
CA PHE A 77 -4.52 -9.27 3.35
C PHE A 77 -4.60 -7.91 4.02
N PHE A 78 -5.02 -6.91 3.25
CA PHE A 78 -5.16 -5.55 3.79
C PHE A 78 -6.62 -5.27 4.12
N ASP A 79 -6.81 -4.45 5.15
CA ASP A 79 -8.15 -4.00 5.57
C ASP A 79 -8.49 -2.62 5.03
N TYR A 80 -7.48 -1.84 4.67
CA TYR A 80 -7.67 -0.48 4.18
C TYR A 80 -6.44 -0.04 3.39
N ALA A 81 -6.64 0.82 2.41
CA ALA A 81 -5.55 1.35 1.60
C ALA A 81 -5.61 2.87 1.56
N TYR A 82 -4.45 3.51 1.72
CA TYR A 82 -4.27 4.94 1.48
C TYR A 82 -3.44 5.11 0.22
N ILE A 83 -3.97 5.83 -0.74
CA ILE A 83 -3.31 6.00 -2.03
C ILE A 83 -2.58 7.33 -2.03
N THR A 84 -1.25 7.27 -2.11
CA THR A 84 -0.41 8.46 -2.13
C THR A 84 0.25 8.66 -3.49
N ILE A 85 -0.20 7.94 -4.52
CA ILE A 85 0.40 8.04 -5.84
C ILE A 85 -0.01 9.35 -6.49
N HIS A 86 0.98 10.06 -6.99
CA HIS A 86 0.77 11.26 -7.78
C HIS A 86 0.98 10.89 -9.25
N GLY A 87 0.00 11.18 -10.08
CA GLY A 87 0.03 10.75 -11.46
C GLY A 87 -0.55 9.36 -11.59
N GLN A 88 -0.30 8.72 -12.72
CA GLN A 88 -0.86 7.41 -13.00
C GLN A 88 -0.09 6.33 -12.25
N PRO A 89 -0.76 5.26 -11.83
CA PRO A 89 -2.19 4.98 -12.03
C PRO A 89 -3.11 5.59 -10.97
N GLY A 90 -2.55 6.26 -9.96
CA GLY A 90 -3.34 6.68 -8.81
C GLY A 90 -4.31 7.81 -9.11
N GLU A 91 -3.84 8.85 -9.82
CA GLU A 91 -4.62 10.06 -10.00
C GLU A 91 -5.75 9.90 -11.00
N ASN A 92 -5.66 8.96 -11.92
CA ASN A 92 -6.69 8.80 -12.93
C ASN A 92 -7.73 7.74 -12.59
N GLY A 93 -7.72 7.27 -11.36
CA GLY A 93 -8.75 6.35 -10.90
C GLY A 93 -8.47 4.88 -11.14
N VAL A 94 -7.33 4.53 -11.69
CA VAL A 94 -7.04 3.13 -11.99
C VAL A 94 -6.93 2.32 -10.69
N MET A 95 -6.19 2.83 -9.71
CA MET A 95 -6.05 2.11 -8.44
C MET A 95 -7.38 2.06 -7.69
N GLN A 96 -8.13 3.15 -7.73
CA GLN A 96 -9.44 3.18 -7.08
C GLN A 96 -10.36 2.14 -7.68
N GLY A 97 -10.37 2.04 -9.01
CA GLY A 97 -11.20 1.03 -9.68
C GLY A 97 -10.79 -0.39 -9.31
N TYR A 98 -9.50 -0.62 -9.23
CA TYR A 98 -8.99 -1.92 -8.82
C TYR A 98 -9.43 -2.27 -7.40
N PHE A 99 -9.31 -1.32 -6.47
CA PHE A 99 -9.71 -1.57 -5.09
C PHE A 99 -11.21 -1.75 -4.97
N ASP A 100 -11.99 -1.02 -5.78
CA ASP A 100 -13.44 -1.25 -5.83
C ASP A 100 -13.76 -2.67 -6.26
N LEU A 101 -13.02 -3.16 -7.24
CA LEU A 101 -13.26 -4.49 -7.77
C LEU A 101 -13.04 -5.58 -6.72
N ILE A 102 -12.04 -5.43 -5.88
CA ILE A 102 -11.73 -6.41 -4.84
C ILE A 102 -12.35 -6.06 -3.50
N HIS A 103 -13.18 -5.02 -3.46
CA HIS A 103 -13.90 -4.60 -2.25
C HIS A 103 -12.98 -4.19 -1.11
N LEU A 104 -11.87 -3.57 -1.43
CA LEU A 104 -10.95 -3.04 -0.43
C LEU A 104 -11.26 -1.56 -0.19
N PRO A 105 -11.62 -1.17 1.05
CA PRO A 105 -11.82 0.24 1.33
C PRO A 105 -10.55 1.04 1.15
N TYR A 106 -10.67 2.25 0.65
CA TYR A 106 -9.51 3.07 0.37
C TYR A 106 -9.86 4.54 0.49
N SER A 107 -8.83 5.37 0.59
CA SER A 107 -9.00 6.80 0.42
C SER A 107 -7.75 7.38 -0.23
N PRO A 108 -7.92 8.40 -1.06
CA PRO A 108 -6.77 9.14 -1.56
C PRO A 108 -6.27 10.04 -0.45
N SER A 109 -4.98 9.96 -0.17
CA SER A 109 -4.44 10.72 0.95
C SER A 109 -3.53 11.82 0.48
N GLY A 110 -3.52 12.13 -0.70
CA GLY A 110 -2.48 12.97 -1.23
C GLY A 110 -2.78 14.42 -1.34
N VAL A 111 -3.64 14.86 -0.63
CA VAL A 111 -4.00 16.21 -0.93
C VAL A 111 -3.08 17.28 -0.41
#